data_558e9b0cc98f212cbe76f218a6988faf
#
_entry.id   558e9b0cc98f212cbe76f218a6988faf
#
_cell.length_a   1.000
_cell.length_b   1.000
_cell.length_c   1.000
_cell.angle_alpha   90.00
_cell.angle_beta   90.00
_cell.angle_gamma   90.00
#
_symmetry.space_group_name_H-M   'P 1'
#
loop_
_entity.id
_entity.type
_entity.pdbx_description
1 polymer ?
#
loop_
_entity_poly.entity_id
_entity_poly.type
_entity_poly.pdbx_seq_one_letter_code
_entity_poly.pdbx_strand_id
1 'polypeptide(L)'
;MKQFGLDRRTFKILLAGYIIIALFGALLLHSSWAHTTSIDFLDAFFTSTSAVSMTGLVVKNTTVDFTLAGQIIILALVQIGGLGYMGIGLFVYILIRKKVGFSARNLLKESLFYPSMDGLFKFFKKVLLFIFTIELIGAILLTMRFALEMNFKKALWFGIFHSISAFNNSGFTIFEHGLIAYKHDIAINLIITSLIIIGGLGYFVLVELYFFQRKKLQNLSLHTKMVVVASIFLIFSSTLIIFAFEYSNPQTIGHFSFFDKILSSYFIAINYRTAGFNT
;
A
#
# COMPACT_ATOMS: atom_id res chain seq x y z
N MET A 1 5.70 -4.45 34.12
CA MET A 1 6.08 -4.86 32.75
C MET A 1 5.11 -5.93 32.17
N LYS A 2 3.79 -5.70 32.20
CA LYS A 2 2.76 -6.61 31.62
C LYS A 2 1.85 -5.88 30.61
N GLN A 3 2.27 -4.75 30.04
CA GLN A 3 1.36 -3.87 29.29
C GLN A 3 1.53 -3.87 27.76
N PHE A 4 2.43 -4.65 27.16
CA PHE A 4 2.65 -4.68 25.71
C PHE A 4 2.81 -6.10 25.11
N GLY A 5 2.25 -7.12 25.73
CA GLY A 5 2.24 -8.48 25.16
C GLY A 5 0.92 -8.75 24.45
N LEU A 6 0.90 -8.83 23.13
CA LEU A 6 -0.17 -9.50 22.39
C LEU A 6 -0.44 -10.83 23.07
N ASP A 7 -1.68 -11.07 23.50
CA ASP A 7 -2.07 -12.36 24.05
C ASP A 7 -1.72 -13.45 23.01
N ARG A 8 -1.09 -14.54 23.45
CA ARG A 8 -0.70 -15.65 22.55
C ARG A 8 -1.86 -16.14 21.68
N ARG A 9 -3.08 -16.02 22.18
CA ARG A 9 -4.29 -16.37 21.44
C ARG A 9 -4.54 -15.40 20.30
N THR A 10 -4.41 -14.10 20.55
CA THR A 10 -4.55 -13.03 19.54
C THR A 10 -3.52 -13.21 18.44
N PHE A 11 -2.24 -13.42 18.79
CA PHE A 11 -1.18 -13.66 17.80
C PHE A 11 -1.46 -14.87 16.91
N LYS A 12 -1.89 -16.01 17.48
CA LYS A 12 -2.23 -17.20 16.71
C LYS A 12 -3.40 -16.96 15.74
N ILE A 13 -4.43 -16.22 16.16
CA ILE A 13 -5.59 -15.90 15.30
C ILE A 13 -5.13 -14.97 14.15
N LEU A 14 -4.29 -13.99 14.44
CA LEU A 14 -3.73 -13.09 13.41
C LEU A 14 -2.92 -13.88 12.38
N LEU A 15 -1.98 -14.71 12.83
CA LEU A 15 -1.14 -15.50 11.96
C LEU A 15 -1.95 -16.48 11.10
N ALA A 16 -2.90 -17.21 11.74
CA ALA A 16 -3.77 -18.14 11.03
C ALA A 16 -4.62 -17.43 9.96
N GLY A 17 -5.13 -16.23 10.27
CA GLY A 17 -5.89 -15.43 9.31
C GLY A 17 -5.08 -15.06 8.07
N TYR A 18 -3.84 -14.61 8.24
CA TYR A 18 -2.95 -14.31 7.10
C TYR A 18 -2.65 -15.55 6.27
N ILE A 19 -2.34 -16.69 6.91
CA ILE A 19 -2.07 -17.96 6.22
C ILE A 19 -3.29 -18.41 5.42
N ILE A 20 -4.48 -18.34 6.00
CA ILE A 20 -5.73 -18.75 5.33
C ILE A 20 -5.99 -17.88 4.11
N ILE A 21 -5.83 -16.56 4.21
CA ILE A 21 -6.04 -15.64 3.10
C ILE A 21 -4.99 -15.89 2.00
N ALA A 22 -3.72 -16.09 2.38
CA ALA A 22 -2.65 -16.39 1.42
C ALA A 22 -2.90 -17.71 0.69
N LEU A 23 -3.33 -18.77 1.39
CA LEU A 23 -3.67 -20.04 0.76
C LEU A 23 -4.90 -19.92 -0.14
N PHE A 24 -5.94 -19.23 0.29
CA PHE A 24 -7.13 -19.00 -0.53
C PHE A 24 -6.80 -18.19 -1.79
N GLY A 25 -6.01 -17.13 -1.66
CA GLY A 25 -5.51 -16.35 -2.80
C GLY A 25 -4.66 -17.19 -3.76
N ALA A 26 -3.81 -18.08 -3.23
CA ALA A 26 -3.01 -19.00 -4.03
C ALA A 26 -3.89 -19.95 -4.85
N LEU A 27 -4.94 -20.53 -4.24
CA LEU A 27 -5.89 -21.39 -4.95
C LEU A 27 -6.61 -20.63 -6.08
N LEU A 28 -6.99 -19.38 -5.84
CA LEU A 28 -7.62 -18.55 -6.87
C LEU A 28 -6.63 -18.23 -8.01
N LEU A 29 -5.39 -17.86 -7.69
CA LEU A 29 -4.37 -17.53 -8.68
C LEU A 29 -3.87 -18.73 -9.46
N HIS A 30 -3.90 -19.93 -8.87
CA HIS A 30 -3.56 -21.19 -9.55
C HIS A 30 -4.67 -21.69 -10.48
N SER A 31 -5.87 -21.13 -10.42
CA SER A 31 -6.99 -21.52 -11.29
C SER A 31 -6.70 -21.09 -12.74
N SER A 32 -7.03 -21.94 -13.72
CA SER A 32 -6.71 -21.74 -15.14
C SER A 32 -7.23 -20.45 -15.77
N TRP A 33 -8.24 -19.83 -15.20
CA TRP A 33 -8.79 -18.54 -15.65
C TRP A 33 -8.05 -17.31 -15.12
N ALA A 34 -7.18 -17.49 -14.11
CA ALA A 34 -6.46 -16.39 -13.46
C ALA A 34 -5.10 -16.10 -14.11
N HIS A 35 -4.57 -17.00 -14.94
CA HIS A 35 -3.26 -16.87 -15.56
C HIS A 35 -3.29 -17.21 -17.06
N THR A 36 -2.30 -16.69 -17.80
CA THR A 36 -2.12 -16.90 -19.24
C THR A 36 -1.06 -17.95 -19.54
N THR A 37 -0.05 -18.06 -18.68
CA THR A 37 1.04 -19.03 -18.75
C THR A 37 0.85 -20.10 -17.67
N SER A 38 1.57 -21.22 -17.75
CA SER A 38 1.53 -22.22 -16.68
C SER A 38 2.14 -21.64 -15.39
N ILE A 39 1.33 -21.58 -14.34
CA ILE A 39 1.74 -21.13 -13.01
C ILE A 39 1.62 -22.30 -12.04
N ASP A 40 2.74 -22.68 -11.43
CA ASP A 40 2.74 -23.69 -10.39
C ASP A 40 2.08 -23.18 -9.12
N PHE A 41 1.57 -24.11 -8.31
CA PHE A 41 0.94 -23.73 -7.02
C PHE A 41 1.91 -22.93 -6.13
N LEU A 42 3.22 -23.25 -6.16
CA LEU A 42 4.22 -22.53 -5.39
C LEU A 42 4.37 -21.08 -5.85
N ASP A 43 4.37 -20.81 -7.16
CA ASP A 43 4.41 -19.45 -7.72
C ASP A 43 3.15 -18.65 -7.34
N ALA A 44 1.98 -19.30 -7.44
CA ALA A 44 0.71 -18.71 -7.02
C ALA A 44 0.69 -18.40 -5.52
N PHE A 45 1.21 -19.31 -4.69
CA PHE A 45 1.31 -19.11 -3.24
C PHE A 45 2.30 -18.01 -2.88
N PHE A 46 3.44 -17.94 -3.55
CA PHE A 46 4.41 -16.85 -3.38
C PHE A 46 3.78 -15.50 -3.72
N THR A 47 3.13 -15.39 -4.89
CA THR A 47 2.48 -14.15 -5.34
C THR A 47 1.36 -13.73 -4.38
N SER A 48 0.52 -14.67 -3.96
CA SER A 48 -0.55 -14.42 -2.99
C SER A 48 -0.01 -13.94 -1.65
N THR A 49 1.04 -14.62 -1.12
CA THR A 49 1.68 -14.23 0.13
C THR A 49 2.31 -12.85 0.04
N SER A 50 3.02 -12.58 -1.07
CA SER A 50 3.62 -11.27 -1.35
C SER A 50 2.56 -10.16 -1.41
N ALA A 51 1.41 -10.43 -2.05
CA ALA A 51 0.31 -9.48 -2.15
C ALA A 51 -0.32 -9.18 -0.78
N VAL A 52 -0.65 -10.21 0.00
CA VAL A 52 -1.27 -10.04 1.33
C VAL A 52 -0.31 -9.41 2.34
N SER A 53 0.99 -9.71 2.25
CA SER A 53 2.01 -9.11 3.12
C SER A 53 2.51 -7.75 2.63
N MET A 54 2.02 -7.27 1.50
CA MET A 54 2.43 -6.00 0.87
C MET A 54 3.95 -5.92 0.63
N THR A 55 4.56 -7.06 0.26
CA THR A 55 6.02 -7.14 0.06
C THR A 55 6.43 -6.70 -1.34
N GLY A 56 5.60 -6.97 -2.36
CA GLY A 56 5.85 -6.58 -3.75
C GLY A 56 6.87 -7.43 -4.50
N LEU A 57 7.34 -8.51 -3.90
CA LEU A 57 8.22 -9.45 -4.59
C LEU A 57 7.42 -10.30 -5.57
N VAL A 58 7.93 -10.44 -6.77
CA VAL A 58 7.28 -11.19 -7.85
C VAL A 58 8.22 -12.25 -8.42
N VAL A 59 7.71 -13.46 -8.62
CA VAL A 59 8.39 -14.55 -9.36
C VAL A 59 7.83 -14.71 -10.76
N LYS A 60 6.64 -14.19 -11.02
CA LYS A 60 5.95 -14.14 -12.31
C LYS A 60 5.55 -12.71 -12.63
N ASN A 61 5.62 -12.32 -13.89
CA ASN A 61 5.27 -10.98 -14.32
C ASN A 61 3.75 -10.75 -14.23
N THR A 62 3.33 -9.79 -13.42
CA THR A 62 1.90 -9.52 -13.19
C THR A 62 1.15 -9.13 -14.47
N THR A 63 1.85 -8.56 -15.46
CA THR A 63 1.25 -8.11 -16.73
C THR A 63 1.10 -9.25 -17.73
N VAL A 64 2.10 -10.10 -17.84
CA VAL A 64 2.21 -11.12 -18.89
C VAL A 64 1.61 -12.45 -18.45
N ASP A 65 1.90 -12.85 -17.21
CA ASP A 65 1.55 -14.18 -16.72
C ASP A 65 0.14 -14.24 -16.13
N PHE A 66 -0.44 -13.12 -15.71
CA PHE A 66 -1.79 -13.08 -15.11
C PHE A 66 -2.80 -12.42 -16.04
N THR A 67 -3.98 -13.04 -16.15
CA THR A 67 -5.15 -12.44 -16.81
C THR A 67 -5.66 -11.21 -16.03
N LEU A 68 -6.58 -10.45 -16.63
CA LEU A 68 -7.27 -9.38 -15.90
C LEU A 68 -7.90 -9.89 -14.61
N ALA A 69 -8.45 -11.10 -14.61
CA ALA A 69 -9.01 -11.72 -13.41
C ALA A 69 -7.94 -12.00 -12.35
N GLY A 70 -6.78 -12.52 -12.74
CA GLY A 70 -5.64 -12.70 -11.85
C GLY A 70 -5.12 -11.39 -11.27
N GLN A 71 -5.03 -10.33 -12.08
CA GLN A 71 -4.66 -8.99 -11.63
C GLN A 71 -5.67 -8.42 -10.61
N ILE A 72 -6.97 -8.65 -10.81
CA ILE A 72 -8.01 -8.25 -9.85
C ILE A 72 -7.86 -9.00 -8.53
N ILE A 73 -7.54 -10.30 -8.57
CA ILE A 73 -7.29 -11.10 -7.36
C ILE A 73 -6.07 -10.55 -6.62
N ILE A 74 -4.96 -10.28 -7.32
CA ILE A 74 -3.75 -9.70 -6.72
C ILE A 74 -4.10 -8.36 -6.05
N LEU A 75 -4.83 -7.49 -6.75
CA LEU A 75 -5.23 -6.19 -6.23
C LEU A 75 -6.14 -6.31 -5.00
N ALA A 76 -7.08 -7.27 -5.01
CA ALA A 76 -7.93 -7.56 -3.86
C ALA A 76 -7.12 -8.07 -2.65
N LEU A 77 -6.12 -8.94 -2.88
CA LEU A 77 -5.22 -9.42 -1.83
C LEU A 77 -4.35 -8.28 -1.26
N VAL A 78 -3.85 -7.38 -2.11
CA VAL A 78 -3.14 -6.16 -1.69
C VAL A 78 -4.04 -5.29 -0.82
N GLN A 79 -5.29 -5.05 -1.22
CA GLN A 79 -6.24 -4.24 -0.45
C GLN A 79 -6.59 -4.90 0.89
N ILE A 80 -6.73 -6.22 0.89
CA ILE A 80 -6.91 -7.04 2.10
C ILE A 80 -5.72 -6.89 3.05
N GLY A 81 -4.51 -7.01 2.51
CA GLY A 81 -3.27 -6.85 3.26
C GLY A 81 -3.14 -5.46 3.86
N GLY A 82 -3.37 -4.42 3.05
CA GLY A 82 -3.28 -3.02 3.45
C GLY A 82 -4.26 -2.62 4.55
N LEU A 83 -5.51 -3.06 4.44
CA LEU A 83 -6.49 -2.85 5.51
C LEU A 83 -6.20 -3.67 6.77
N GLY A 84 -5.35 -4.69 6.66
CA GLY A 84 -5.22 -5.74 7.63
C GLY A 84 -6.46 -6.65 7.62
N TYR A 85 -6.27 -7.95 7.66
CA TYR A 85 -7.39 -8.91 7.59
C TYR A 85 -8.45 -8.68 8.68
N MET A 86 -8.08 -8.12 9.84
CA MET A 86 -9.02 -7.70 10.88
C MET A 86 -9.91 -6.54 10.42
N GLY A 87 -9.37 -5.63 9.63
CA GLY A 87 -10.14 -4.54 9.02
C GLY A 87 -11.22 -5.09 8.10
N ILE A 88 -10.93 -6.14 7.34
CA ILE A 88 -11.92 -6.80 6.48
C ILE A 88 -12.97 -7.53 7.31
N GLY A 89 -12.56 -8.27 8.36
CA GLY A 89 -13.52 -8.87 9.28
C GLY A 89 -14.51 -7.84 9.83
N LEU A 90 -14.03 -6.65 10.17
CA LEU A 90 -14.87 -5.54 10.61
C LEU A 90 -15.71 -4.95 9.46
N PHE A 91 -15.17 -4.83 8.27
CA PHE A 91 -15.89 -4.36 7.08
C PHE A 91 -17.08 -5.27 6.76
N VAL A 92 -16.86 -6.59 6.67
CA VAL A 92 -17.90 -7.59 6.49
C VAL A 92 -18.94 -7.54 7.63
N TYR A 93 -18.46 -7.35 8.87
CA TYR A 93 -19.33 -7.26 10.04
C TYR A 93 -20.23 -6.02 10.01
N ILE A 94 -19.70 -4.87 9.55
CA ILE A 94 -20.49 -3.63 9.36
C ILE A 94 -21.54 -3.84 8.27
N LEU A 95 -21.19 -4.50 7.17
CA LEU A 95 -22.13 -4.80 6.08
C LEU A 95 -23.29 -5.68 6.53
N ILE A 96 -23.01 -6.72 7.35
CA ILE A 96 -24.02 -7.66 7.84
C ILE A 96 -24.86 -7.07 9.01
N ARG A 97 -24.49 -5.89 9.52
CA ARG A 97 -25.16 -5.20 10.65
C ARG A 97 -25.26 -6.01 11.95
N LYS A 98 -24.42 -7.01 12.16
CA LYS A 98 -24.42 -7.80 13.41
C LYS A 98 -23.66 -7.07 14.53
N LYS A 99 -23.94 -7.39 15.80
CA LYS A 99 -23.19 -6.84 16.96
C LYS A 99 -21.85 -7.56 17.13
N VAL A 100 -20.75 -6.81 17.20
CA VAL A 100 -19.41 -7.37 17.43
C VAL A 100 -19.24 -7.76 18.89
N GLY A 101 -18.85 -8.99 19.16
CA GLY A 101 -18.53 -9.45 20.51
C GLY A 101 -17.30 -8.75 21.09
N PHE A 102 -17.17 -8.76 22.42
CA PHE A 102 -16.10 -8.07 23.15
C PHE A 102 -14.69 -8.50 22.70
N SER A 103 -14.46 -9.81 22.49
CA SER A 103 -13.16 -10.34 22.04
C SER A 103 -12.75 -9.81 20.67
N ALA A 104 -13.70 -9.74 19.71
CA ALA A 104 -13.41 -9.21 18.37
C ALA A 104 -13.14 -7.69 18.39
N ARG A 105 -13.79 -6.95 19.30
CA ARG A 105 -13.50 -5.52 19.50
C ARG A 105 -12.08 -5.31 20.05
N ASN A 106 -11.61 -6.15 20.96
CA ASN A 106 -10.24 -6.09 21.48
C ASN A 106 -9.21 -6.34 20.38
N LEU A 107 -9.41 -7.37 19.56
CA LEU A 107 -8.54 -7.69 18.44
C LEU A 107 -8.44 -6.52 17.45
N LEU A 108 -9.57 -5.87 17.16
CA LEU A 108 -9.63 -4.69 16.29
C LEU A 108 -8.92 -3.46 16.88
N LYS A 109 -9.11 -3.23 18.17
CA LYS A 109 -8.42 -2.14 18.88
C LYS A 109 -6.90 -2.31 18.78
N GLU A 110 -6.40 -3.52 18.97
CA GLU A 110 -4.98 -3.84 18.89
C GLU A 110 -4.45 -3.71 17.45
N SER A 111 -5.17 -4.23 16.46
CA SER A 111 -4.74 -4.18 15.06
C SER A 111 -4.77 -2.78 14.44
N LEU A 112 -5.65 -1.90 14.92
CA LEU A 112 -5.76 -0.52 14.44
C LEU A 112 -4.97 0.49 15.32
N PHE A 113 -4.28 0.00 16.36
CA PHE A 113 -3.58 0.85 17.35
C PHE A 113 -4.47 1.95 17.95
N TYR A 114 -5.78 1.66 18.11
CA TYR A 114 -6.74 2.65 18.61
C TYR A 114 -6.83 2.62 20.14
N PRO A 115 -6.72 3.78 20.83
CA PRO A 115 -6.55 3.81 22.28
C PRO A 115 -7.80 3.41 23.08
N SER A 116 -9.02 3.49 22.51
CA SER A 116 -10.27 3.21 23.24
C SER A 116 -11.20 2.28 22.48
N MET A 117 -12.12 1.62 23.21
CA MET A 117 -13.19 0.80 22.63
C MET A 117 -14.34 1.63 22.08
N ASP A 118 -14.53 2.82 22.63
CA ASP A 118 -15.64 3.70 22.27
C ASP A 118 -15.37 4.41 20.94
N GLY A 119 -16.33 4.33 20.05
CA GLY A 119 -16.21 4.97 18.72
C GLY A 119 -15.37 4.21 17.69
N LEU A 120 -14.80 3.03 18.03
CA LEU A 120 -13.96 2.23 17.14
C LEU A 120 -14.60 1.98 15.75
N PHE A 121 -15.90 1.70 15.70
CA PHE A 121 -16.64 1.50 14.45
C PHE A 121 -16.77 2.79 13.63
N LYS A 122 -17.05 3.91 14.30
CA LYS A 122 -17.12 5.22 13.63
C LYS A 122 -15.74 5.61 13.08
N PHE A 123 -14.70 5.33 13.85
CA PHE A 123 -13.31 5.53 13.44
C PHE A 123 -12.99 4.69 12.20
N PHE A 124 -13.23 3.40 12.22
CA PHE A 124 -12.95 2.50 11.10
C PHE A 124 -13.70 2.88 9.82
N LYS A 125 -15.00 3.24 9.93
CA LYS A 125 -15.77 3.74 8.79
C LYS A 125 -15.14 4.99 8.16
N LYS A 126 -14.59 5.90 9.00
CA LYS A 126 -13.88 7.09 8.52
C LYS A 126 -12.55 6.72 7.85
N VAL A 127 -11.82 5.76 8.42
CA VAL A 127 -10.59 5.23 7.82
C VAL A 127 -10.88 4.65 6.43
N LEU A 128 -11.88 3.79 6.29
CA LEU A 128 -12.26 3.23 5.00
C LEU A 128 -12.63 4.32 3.99
N LEU A 129 -13.49 5.27 4.39
CA LEU A 129 -13.87 6.36 3.49
C LEU A 129 -12.66 7.17 3.04
N PHE A 130 -11.72 7.44 3.94
CA PHE A 130 -10.49 8.16 3.63
C PHE A 130 -9.62 7.38 2.65
N ILE A 131 -9.39 6.08 2.90
CA ILE A 131 -8.61 5.20 2.02
C ILE A 131 -9.17 5.22 0.60
N PHE A 132 -10.44 4.86 0.44
CA PHE A 132 -11.07 4.81 -0.88
C PHE A 132 -11.12 6.17 -1.58
N THR A 133 -11.22 7.27 -0.81
CA THR A 133 -11.18 8.62 -1.40
C THR A 133 -9.79 8.94 -1.94
N ILE A 134 -8.73 8.65 -1.20
CA ILE A 134 -7.35 8.90 -1.65
C ILE A 134 -6.98 7.99 -2.82
N GLU A 135 -7.34 6.71 -2.75
CA GLU A 135 -7.12 5.76 -3.84
C GLU A 135 -7.88 6.20 -5.11
N LEU A 136 -9.11 6.68 -4.99
CA LEU A 136 -9.88 7.21 -6.12
C LEU A 136 -9.23 8.46 -6.73
N ILE A 137 -8.79 9.40 -5.91
CA ILE A 137 -8.10 10.61 -6.38
C ILE A 137 -6.80 10.20 -7.12
N GLY A 138 -6.00 9.32 -6.53
CA GLY A 138 -4.80 8.80 -7.16
C GLY A 138 -5.08 8.09 -8.48
N ALA A 139 -6.12 7.24 -8.52
CA ALA A 139 -6.55 6.55 -9.74
C ALA A 139 -6.97 7.53 -10.85
N ILE A 140 -7.72 8.58 -10.50
CA ILE A 140 -8.12 9.62 -11.47
C ILE A 140 -6.88 10.34 -12.02
N LEU A 141 -5.98 10.81 -11.15
CA LEU A 141 -4.79 11.54 -11.57
C LEU A 141 -3.86 10.68 -12.44
N LEU A 142 -3.62 9.43 -12.06
CA LEU A 142 -2.82 8.49 -12.85
C LEU A 142 -3.50 8.15 -14.18
N THR A 143 -4.82 7.94 -14.17
CA THR A 143 -5.59 7.68 -15.41
C THR A 143 -5.48 8.85 -16.37
N MET A 144 -5.63 10.10 -15.90
CA MET A 144 -5.49 11.29 -16.73
C MET A 144 -4.10 11.35 -17.37
N ARG A 145 -3.04 11.03 -16.63
CA ARG A 145 -1.68 11.04 -17.17
C ARG A 145 -1.45 9.90 -18.16
N PHE A 146 -1.88 8.67 -17.83
CA PHE A 146 -1.72 7.51 -18.72
C PHE A 146 -2.59 7.61 -19.98
N ALA A 147 -3.74 8.26 -19.91
CA ALA A 147 -4.62 8.47 -21.09
C ALA A 147 -4.00 9.33 -22.19
N LEU A 148 -2.91 10.04 -21.90
CA LEU A 148 -2.14 10.77 -22.91
C LEU A 148 -1.29 9.85 -23.80
N GLU A 149 -1.01 8.61 -23.32
CA GLU A 149 -0.10 7.68 -23.98
C GLU A 149 -0.78 6.37 -24.41
N MET A 150 -1.92 6.04 -23.81
CA MET A 150 -2.63 4.81 -24.08
C MET A 150 -4.15 4.99 -24.13
N ASN A 151 -4.88 3.98 -24.66
CA ASN A 151 -6.35 4.00 -24.72
C ASN A 151 -6.95 4.17 -23.30
N PHE A 152 -8.00 4.97 -23.19
CA PHE A 152 -8.67 5.32 -21.93
C PHE A 152 -9.04 4.10 -21.07
N LYS A 153 -9.55 3.01 -21.65
CA LYS A 153 -9.89 1.79 -20.90
C LYS A 153 -8.65 1.17 -20.24
N LYS A 154 -7.54 1.11 -20.98
CA LYS A 154 -6.27 0.62 -20.45
C LYS A 154 -5.71 1.58 -19.40
N ALA A 155 -5.71 2.87 -19.68
CA ALA A 155 -5.27 3.91 -18.75
C ALA A 155 -6.03 3.87 -17.42
N LEU A 156 -7.36 3.67 -17.47
CA LEU A 156 -8.21 3.56 -16.29
C LEU A 156 -7.82 2.36 -15.43
N TRP A 157 -7.61 1.19 -16.04
CA TRP A 157 -7.20 0.00 -15.29
C TRP A 157 -5.81 0.18 -14.66
N PHE A 158 -4.86 0.73 -15.43
CA PHE A 158 -3.51 1.03 -14.95
C PHE A 158 -3.53 2.06 -13.83
N GLY A 159 -4.34 3.12 -13.94
CA GLY A 159 -4.52 4.13 -12.90
C GLY A 159 -5.07 3.55 -11.60
N ILE A 160 -6.13 2.73 -11.67
CA ILE A 160 -6.73 2.06 -10.51
C ILE A 160 -5.70 1.13 -9.86
N PHE A 161 -5.07 0.26 -10.65
CA PHE A 161 -4.12 -0.73 -10.14
C PHE A 161 -2.95 -0.07 -9.41
N HIS A 162 -2.29 0.91 -10.05
CA HIS A 162 -1.14 1.57 -9.46
C HIS A 162 -1.50 2.47 -8.28
N SER A 163 -2.69 3.08 -8.28
CA SER A 163 -3.15 3.87 -7.14
C SER A 163 -3.33 3.01 -5.89
N ILE A 164 -4.02 1.88 -6.01
CA ILE A 164 -4.24 0.94 -4.90
C ILE A 164 -2.90 0.32 -4.46
N SER A 165 -2.07 -0.12 -5.41
CA SER A 165 -0.75 -0.69 -5.13
C SER A 165 0.16 0.29 -4.41
N ALA A 166 0.21 1.56 -4.84
CA ALA A 166 1.03 2.59 -4.24
C ALA A 166 0.54 3.00 -2.86
N PHE A 167 -0.78 3.22 -2.69
CA PHE A 167 -1.34 3.58 -1.40
C PHE A 167 -1.12 2.50 -0.34
N ASN A 168 -1.26 1.22 -0.71
CA ASN A 168 -1.00 0.10 0.19
C ASN A 168 0.49 -0.25 0.31
N ASN A 169 1.41 0.50 -0.32
CA ASN A 169 2.85 0.25 -0.31
C ASN A 169 3.21 -1.18 -0.74
N SER A 170 2.50 -1.74 -1.71
CA SER A 170 2.65 -3.14 -2.09
C SER A 170 3.66 -3.39 -3.21
N GLY A 171 3.99 -2.37 -4.02
CA GLY A 171 4.99 -2.46 -5.08
C GLY A 171 4.59 -3.28 -6.32
N PHE A 172 3.40 -3.88 -6.35
CA PHE A 172 2.92 -4.55 -7.54
C PHE A 172 2.66 -3.58 -8.67
N THR A 173 3.08 -3.93 -9.87
CA THR A 173 2.90 -3.16 -11.09
C THR A 173 2.37 -4.05 -12.21
N ILE A 174 1.57 -3.45 -13.11
CA ILE A 174 1.14 -4.06 -14.37
C ILE A 174 1.81 -3.42 -15.58
N PHE A 175 2.95 -2.75 -15.39
CA PHE A 175 3.90 -2.45 -16.44
C PHE A 175 4.95 -3.57 -16.51
N GLU A 176 5.31 -3.99 -17.72
CA GLU A 176 6.22 -5.13 -17.95
C GLU A 176 7.59 -4.93 -17.28
N HIS A 177 8.10 -3.69 -17.32
CA HIS A 177 9.38 -3.30 -16.73
C HIS A 177 9.23 -2.36 -15.53
N GLY A 178 8.14 -2.45 -14.78
CA GLY A 178 7.87 -1.54 -13.68
C GLY A 178 7.64 -0.11 -14.14
N LEU A 179 8.04 0.86 -13.32
CA LEU A 179 7.89 2.29 -13.63
C LEU A 179 9.11 2.89 -14.33
N ILE A 180 10.06 2.07 -14.80
CA ILE A 180 11.32 2.53 -15.44
C ILE A 180 11.04 3.46 -16.63
N ALA A 181 10.00 3.18 -17.42
CA ALA A 181 9.61 4.05 -18.54
C ALA A 181 9.21 5.47 -18.10
N TYR A 182 8.79 5.64 -16.84
CA TYR A 182 8.31 6.90 -16.27
C TYR A 182 9.29 7.55 -15.30
N LYS A 183 10.55 7.13 -15.29
CA LYS A 183 11.58 7.67 -14.38
C LYS A 183 11.80 9.20 -14.49
N HIS A 184 11.55 9.77 -15.68
CA HIS A 184 11.63 11.22 -15.94
C HIS A 184 10.27 11.94 -15.84
N ASP A 185 9.18 11.21 -15.60
CA ASP A 185 7.85 11.80 -15.52
C ASP A 185 7.57 12.35 -14.12
N ILE A 186 7.62 13.67 -13.98
CA ILE A 186 7.42 14.34 -12.69
C ILE A 186 6.03 14.05 -12.13
N ALA A 187 4.98 14.04 -12.96
CA ALA A 187 3.61 13.86 -12.49
C ALA A 187 3.40 12.46 -11.91
N ILE A 188 3.80 11.40 -12.64
CA ILE A 188 3.66 10.02 -12.19
C ILE A 188 4.48 9.79 -10.92
N ASN A 189 5.74 10.26 -10.90
CA ASN A 189 6.60 10.12 -9.73
C ASN A 189 6.01 10.80 -8.49
N LEU A 190 5.50 12.04 -8.61
CA LEU A 190 4.91 12.76 -7.49
C LEU A 190 3.59 12.13 -7.02
N ILE A 191 2.72 11.67 -7.94
CA ILE A 191 1.45 11.04 -7.57
C ILE A 191 1.73 9.73 -6.81
N ILE A 192 2.59 8.86 -7.33
CA ILE A 192 2.91 7.56 -6.72
C ILE A 192 3.59 7.76 -5.37
N THR A 193 4.61 8.61 -5.29
CA THR A 193 5.29 8.86 -4.01
C THR A 193 4.39 9.49 -2.97
N SER A 194 3.45 10.37 -3.37
CA SER A 194 2.45 10.93 -2.47
C SER A 194 1.53 9.85 -1.91
N LEU A 195 1.06 8.93 -2.75
CA LEU A 195 0.24 7.78 -2.32
C LEU A 195 1.00 6.89 -1.34
N ILE A 196 2.27 6.57 -1.64
CA ILE A 196 3.14 5.78 -0.76
C ILE A 196 3.33 6.45 0.59
N ILE A 197 3.63 7.76 0.60
CA ILE A 197 3.82 8.52 1.85
C ILE A 197 2.54 8.51 2.67
N ILE A 198 1.40 8.85 2.06
CA ILE A 198 0.11 8.93 2.76
C ILE A 198 -0.26 7.55 3.31
N GLY A 199 -0.18 6.49 2.50
CA GLY A 199 -0.48 5.13 2.95
C GLY A 199 0.42 4.64 4.09
N GLY A 200 1.72 5.02 4.04
CA GLY A 200 2.72 4.63 5.03
C GLY A 200 2.67 5.39 6.36
N LEU A 201 1.87 6.46 6.50
CA LEU A 201 1.77 7.23 7.77
C LEU A 201 0.99 6.48 8.87
N GLY A 202 0.18 5.49 8.49
CA GLY A 202 -0.69 4.77 9.42
C GLY A 202 -2.05 5.43 9.64
N TYR A 203 -3.07 4.61 9.81
CA TYR A 203 -4.48 5.04 9.80
C TYR A 203 -4.84 6.01 10.93
N PHE A 204 -4.25 5.83 12.11
CA PHE A 204 -4.48 6.74 13.24
C PHE A 204 -4.00 8.16 12.94
N VAL A 205 -2.79 8.27 12.38
CA VAL A 205 -2.20 9.55 11.97
C VAL A 205 -3.02 10.23 10.89
N LEU A 206 -3.44 9.48 9.87
CA LEU A 206 -4.25 10.00 8.77
C LEU A 206 -5.58 10.57 9.24
N VAL A 207 -6.28 9.86 10.11
CA VAL A 207 -7.56 10.33 10.67
C VAL A 207 -7.35 11.55 11.54
N GLU A 208 -6.31 11.56 12.37
CA GLU A 208 -6.00 12.72 13.21
C GLU A 208 -5.65 13.96 12.38
N LEU A 209 -4.84 13.80 11.32
CA LEU A 209 -4.51 14.87 10.38
C LEU A 209 -5.73 15.37 9.59
N TYR A 210 -6.63 14.47 9.15
CA TYR A 210 -7.88 14.87 8.49
C TYR A 210 -8.76 15.75 9.36
N PHE A 211 -8.88 15.41 10.68
CA PHE A 211 -9.64 16.23 11.63
C PHE A 211 -8.89 17.46 12.11
N PHE A 212 -7.59 17.54 11.81
CA PHE A 212 -6.74 18.67 12.17
C PHE A 212 -7.17 19.99 11.56
N GLN A 213 -7.79 20.01 10.38
CA GLN A 213 -8.28 21.23 9.71
C GLN A 213 -9.16 22.13 10.60
N ARG A 214 -9.61 21.63 11.77
CA ARG A 214 -10.43 22.36 12.76
C ARG A 214 -9.72 22.61 14.09
N LYS A 215 -8.45 22.21 14.25
CA LYS A 215 -7.72 22.30 15.54
C LYS A 215 -6.33 22.92 15.35
N LYS A 216 -5.78 23.58 16.37
CA LYS A 216 -4.41 24.12 16.35
C LYS A 216 -3.39 22.97 16.39
N LEU A 217 -2.22 23.13 15.72
CA LEU A 217 -1.09 22.18 15.68
C LEU A 217 -0.68 21.63 17.07
N GLN A 218 -0.88 22.45 18.11
CA GLN A 218 -0.59 22.07 19.48
C GLN A 218 -1.43 20.88 19.99
N ASN A 219 -2.60 20.63 19.38
CA ASN A 219 -3.57 19.63 19.82
C ASN A 219 -3.40 18.26 19.14
N LEU A 220 -2.39 18.09 18.25
CA LEU A 220 -2.04 16.78 17.71
C LEU A 220 -1.40 15.91 18.79
N SER A 221 -1.71 14.62 18.77
CA SER A 221 -1.07 13.66 19.67
C SER A 221 0.46 13.63 19.47
N LEU A 222 1.19 13.29 20.52
CA LEU A 222 2.64 13.12 20.43
C LEU A 222 3.02 12.09 19.38
N HIS A 223 2.25 11.00 19.29
CA HIS A 223 2.44 9.96 18.29
C HIS A 223 2.41 10.53 16.86
N THR A 224 1.37 11.28 16.50
CA THR A 224 1.23 11.88 15.17
C THR A 224 2.37 12.87 14.86
N LYS A 225 2.74 13.72 15.85
CA LYS A 225 3.88 14.64 15.69
C LYS A 225 5.18 13.89 15.40
N MET A 226 5.46 12.84 16.17
CA MET A 226 6.67 12.02 16.00
C MET A 226 6.69 11.33 14.65
N VAL A 227 5.58 10.71 14.23
CA VAL A 227 5.50 10.02 12.92
C VAL A 227 5.71 10.99 11.77
N VAL A 228 5.08 12.16 11.79
CA VAL A 228 5.23 13.15 10.72
C VAL A 228 6.64 13.70 10.67
N VAL A 229 7.22 14.12 11.80
CA VAL A 229 8.59 14.66 11.85
C VAL A 229 9.61 13.61 11.44
N ALA A 230 9.51 12.38 11.95
CA ALA A 230 10.40 11.30 11.59
C ALA A 230 10.30 10.95 10.09
N SER A 231 9.07 10.94 9.53
CA SER A 231 8.88 10.69 8.10
C SER A 231 9.53 11.75 7.22
N ILE A 232 9.33 13.03 7.54
CA ILE A 232 9.97 14.13 6.80
C ILE A 232 11.49 14.04 6.91
N PHE A 233 12.02 13.83 8.12
CA PHE A 233 13.46 13.71 8.35
C PHE A 233 14.07 12.55 7.56
N LEU A 234 13.45 11.36 7.62
CA LEU A 234 13.92 10.18 6.89
C LEU A 234 13.88 10.38 5.37
N ILE A 235 12.79 10.93 4.81
CA ILE A 235 12.70 11.18 3.37
C ILE A 235 13.78 12.16 2.94
N PHE A 236 13.94 13.27 3.67
CA PHE A 236 14.92 14.29 3.32
C PHE A 236 16.36 13.77 3.42
N SER A 237 16.73 13.15 4.54
CA SER A 237 18.07 12.61 4.76
C SER A 237 18.40 11.49 3.77
N SER A 238 17.47 10.55 3.54
CA SER A 238 17.69 9.47 2.56
C SER A 238 17.84 10.01 1.13
N THR A 239 17.02 11.01 0.75
CA THR A 239 17.15 11.65 -0.57
C THR A 239 18.54 12.29 -0.75
N LEU A 240 19.02 13.03 0.26
CA LEU A 240 20.35 13.65 0.22
C LEU A 240 21.48 12.61 0.14
N ILE A 241 21.37 11.55 0.93
CA ILE A 241 22.36 10.47 0.95
C ILE A 241 22.42 9.79 -0.42
N ILE A 242 21.28 9.36 -0.96
CA ILE A 242 21.22 8.69 -2.27
C ILE A 242 21.75 9.64 -3.36
N PHE A 243 21.31 10.89 -3.36
CA PHE A 243 21.77 11.89 -4.30
C PHE A 243 23.30 12.07 -4.25
N ALA A 244 23.89 12.17 -3.06
CA ALA A 244 25.32 12.36 -2.90
C ALA A 244 26.13 11.15 -3.38
N PHE A 245 25.70 9.92 -3.05
CA PHE A 245 26.41 8.71 -3.43
C PHE A 245 26.25 8.34 -4.91
N GLU A 246 25.06 8.55 -5.48
CA GLU A 246 24.76 8.15 -6.85
C GLU A 246 24.98 9.27 -7.87
N TYR A 247 25.32 10.49 -7.44
CA TYR A 247 25.42 11.67 -8.31
C TYR A 247 26.32 11.47 -9.53
N SER A 248 27.48 10.83 -9.34
CA SER A 248 28.49 10.60 -10.39
C SER A 248 28.50 9.15 -10.89
N ASN A 249 27.59 8.28 -10.40
CA ASN A 249 27.59 6.88 -10.78
C ASN A 249 27.00 6.69 -12.19
N PRO A 250 27.84 6.33 -13.21
CA PRO A 250 27.39 6.18 -14.59
C PRO A 250 26.46 4.99 -14.81
N GLN A 251 26.44 4.02 -13.87
CA GLN A 251 25.56 2.84 -13.97
C GLN A 251 24.13 3.11 -13.48
N THR A 252 23.90 4.23 -12.79
CA THR A 252 22.61 4.61 -12.24
C THR A 252 22.13 5.96 -12.77
N ILE A 253 22.24 7.02 -11.99
CA ILE A 253 21.72 8.34 -12.32
C ILE A 253 22.78 9.32 -12.88
N GLY A 254 24.06 8.88 -13.02
CA GLY A 254 25.16 9.76 -13.43
C GLY A 254 24.92 10.51 -14.74
N HIS A 255 24.23 9.90 -15.68
CA HIS A 255 23.91 10.50 -17.00
C HIS A 255 22.64 11.35 -17.01
N PHE A 256 21.87 11.40 -15.90
CA PHE A 256 20.63 12.13 -15.83
C PHE A 256 20.86 13.65 -15.72
N SER A 257 19.85 14.43 -16.10
CA SER A 257 19.83 15.86 -15.81
C SER A 257 19.84 16.10 -14.28
N PHE A 258 20.27 17.29 -13.86
CA PHE A 258 20.30 17.63 -12.42
C PHE A 258 18.91 17.43 -11.74
N PHE A 259 17.86 17.82 -12.44
CA PHE A 259 16.48 17.65 -11.95
C PHE A 259 16.08 16.18 -11.84
N ASP A 260 16.41 15.37 -12.85
CA ASP A 260 16.10 13.94 -12.84
C ASP A 260 16.87 13.19 -11.78
N LYS A 261 18.12 13.62 -11.48
CA LYS A 261 18.89 13.07 -10.37
C LYS A 261 18.18 13.28 -9.03
N ILE A 262 17.65 14.48 -8.80
CA ILE A 262 16.89 14.80 -7.59
C ILE A 262 15.60 13.97 -7.54
N LEU A 263 14.85 13.93 -8.65
CA LEU A 263 13.58 13.22 -8.74
C LEU A 263 13.76 11.71 -8.47
N SER A 264 14.76 11.09 -9.10
CA SER A 264 15.08 9.69 -8.91
C SER A 264 15.56 9.39 -7.48
N SER A 265 16.43 10.23 -6.93
CA SER A 265 16.90 10.07 -5.54
C SER A 265 15.74 10.19 -4.54
N TYR A 266 14.81 11.12 -4.77
CA TYR A 266 13.61 11.29 -3.97
C TYR A 266 12.68 10.07 -4.09
N PHE A 267 12.44 9.57 -5.30
CA PHE A 267 11.61 8.39 -5.52
C PHE A 267 12.19 7.16 -4.81
N ILE A 268 13.48 6.90 -5.00
CA ILE A 268 14.19 5.77 -4.37
C ILE A 268 14.15 5.89 -2.84
N ALA A 269 14.36 7.09 -2.28
CA ALA A 269 14.32 7.32 -0.83
C ALA A 269 12.95 6.96 -0.22
N ILE A 270 11.86 7.26 -0.92
CA ILE A 270 10.51 6.89 -0.48
C ILE A 270 10.26 5.40 -0.66
N ASN A 271 10.69 4.87 -1.80
CA ASN A 271 10.50 3.47 -2.16
C ASN A 271 11.18 2.50 -1.18
N TYR A 272 12.38 2.83 -0.73
CA TYR A 272 13.11 2.03 0.27
C TYR A 272 12.44 1.96 1.64
N ARG A 273 11.48 2.85 1.92
CA ARG A 273 10.73 2.73 3.17
C ARG A 273 9.85 1.50 3.19
N THR A 274 9.09 1.21 2.12
CA THR A 274 8.14 0.07 2.13
C THR A 274 7.52 -0.25 0.77
N ALA A 275 7.82 0.47 -0.34
CA ALA A 275 6.90 0.46 -1.47
C ALA A 275 7.21 -0.56 -2.59
N GLY A 276 8.47 -0.97 -2.78
CA GLY A 276 8.85 -2.02 -3.73
C GLY A 276 8.71 -1.70 -5.23
N PHE A 277 8.38 -0.46 -5.62
CA PHE A 277 8.34 -0.09 -7.03
C PHE A 277 9.74 0.07 -7.62
N ASN A 278 9.89 -0.32 -8.89
CA ASN A 278 11.13 -0.17 -9.64
C ASN A 278 11.01 0.99 -10.65
N THR A 279 11.95 1.96 -10.57
CA THR A 279 12.06 3.12 -11.50
C THR A 279 13.44 3.21 -12.10
#